data_69bc47b20949677b9cf12bc833bee14f
#
_entry.id   69bc47b20949677b9cf12bc833bee14f
#
_cell.length_a   1.000
_cell.length_b   1.000
_cell.length_c   1.000
_cell.angle_alpha   90.00
_cell.angle_beta   90.00
_cell.angle_gamma   90.00
#
_symmetry.space_group_name_H-M   'P 1'
#
loop_
_entity.id
_entity.type
_entity.pdbx_description
1 polymer ?
#
loop_
_entity_poly.entity_id
_entity_poly.type
_entity_poly.pdbx_seq_one_letter_code
_entity_poly.pdbx_strand_id
1 'polypeptide(L)'
;MIKTATCFAALLLTAACSSGSVSEDSSKEQVSADRSGVEAYEQNDTTLSGEQNNKDFVNKLDDKALLSALRDGGHVIYLRHTKTVKDWGDQVSPALDLNDCNTQRRLSTEGKADAKVIGEGIKGAGIPVGDVISSDYCRAYNTADLAFGTYTKNSKLNFLPCVECTPEDYKEYATRVSPLMSAKPEAGKNTFLVGHDDPFQGVTMPVVPAEGIYPAPMGVAYVVKPLGDGKFELVAKIKPNQWQSLAQL
;
A
#
# COMPACT_ATOMS: atom_id res chain seq x y z
N MET A 1 41.55 58.35 19.51
CA MET A 1 40.74 59.42 20.16
C MET A 1 39.60 58.69 20.85
N ILE A 2 39.74 58.38 22.13
CA ILE A 2 39.31 59.19 23.27
C ILE A 2 37.77 59.13 23.37
N LYS A 3 37.36 58.35 24.34
CA LYS A 3 36.64 58.55 25.63
C LYS A 3 35.12 58.38 25.49
N THR A 4 34.33 57.89 26.42
CA THR A 4 34.42 57.67 27.88
C THR A 4 33.26 56.79 28.32
N ALA A 5 33.52 56.04 29.35
CA ALA A 5 32.55 55.29 30.16
C ALA A 5 31.72 56.25 31.06
N THR A 6 30.55 55.82 31.48
CA THR A 6 30.05 56.12 32.82
C THR A 6 29.05 55.05 33.29
N CYS A 7 29.42 54.46 34.43
CA CYS A 7 28.58 53.66 35.33
C CYS A 7 27.61 54.59 36.10
N PHE A 8 26.42 54.05 36.45
CA PHE A 8 25.79 54.37 37.76
C PHE A 8 24.86 53.18 38.19
N ALA A 9 25.01 52.82 39.28
CA ALA A 9 24.79 52.04 40.40
C ALA A 9 23.32 51.84 40.81
N ALA A 10 23.07 50.64 41.20
CA ALA A 10 22.22 50.02 42.20
C ALA A 10 21.20 50.86 42.98
N LEU A 11 20.01 50.32 43.12
CA LEU A 11 19.30 50.34 44.41
C LEU A 11 18.46 49.06 44.59
N LEU A 12 18.77 48.30 45.61
CA LEU A 12 18.00 47.21 46.19
C LEU A 12 16.81 47.76 46.94
N LEU A 13 15.64 47.14 46.75
CA LEU A 13 14.58 47.16 47.75
C LEU A 13 13.86 45.80 47.76
N THR A 14 14.03 45.16 48.88
CA THR A 14 13.33 43.93 49.31
C THR A 14 11.95 44.31 49.84
N ALA A 15 10.92 43.58 49.41
CA ALA A 15 9.74 43.37 50.25
C ALA A 15 9.14 41.99 49.95
N ALA A 16 8.89 41.30 51.03
CA ALA A 16 8.43 39.92 51.09
C ALA A 16 6.90 39.81 51.11
N CYS A 17 6.47 38.58 50.83
CA CYS A 17 5.21 37.93 51.22
C CYS A 17 3.88 38.38 50.62
N SER A 18 3.28 37.53 49.81
CA SER A 18 2.07 36.82 50.24
C SER A 18 1.67 35.72 49.24
N SER A 19 1.45 34.55 49.78
CA SER A 19 0.86 33.37 49.16
C SER A 19 -0.55 33.66 48.63
N GLY A 20 -0.76 33.33 47.39
CA GLY A 20 -2.08 33.28 46.76
C GLY A 20 -2.05 32.25 45.63
N SER A 21 -2.45 31.02 45.95
CA SER A 21 -2.71 29.98 44.98
C SER A 21 -3.92 30.36 44.15
N VAL A 22 -3.71 30.74 42.92
CA VAL A 22 -4.75 30.76 41.88
C VAL A 22 -4.41 29.65 40.90
N SER A 23 -5.17 28.58 40.95
CA SER A 23 -5.22 27.54 39.92
C SER A 23 -5.80 28.17 38.65
N GLU A 24 -4.96 28.53 37.72
CA GLU A 24 -5.39 28.72 36.34
C GLU A 24 -5.52 27.33 35.70
N ASP A 25 -6.77 26.88 35.71
CA ASP A 25 -7.26 25.82 34.85
C ASP A 25 -7.19 26.30 33.39
N SER A 26 -6.03 26.13 32.78
CA SER A 26 -5.83 26.25 31.34
C SER A 26 -6.26 24.97 30.71
N SER A 27 -7.58 24.78 30.55
CA SER A 27 -8.16 23.80 29.65
C SER A 27 -7.70 24.12 28.22
N LYS A 28 -6.51 23.62 27.87
CA LYS A 28 -6.18 23.38 26.48
C LYS A 28 -7.10 22.28 26.01
N GLU A 29 -8.19 22.68 25.40
CA GLU A 29 -9.01 21.85 24.56
C GLU A 29 -8.11 21.30 23.42
N GLN A 30 -7.42 20.20 23.73
CA GLN A 30 -6.85 19.36 22.71
C GLN A 30 -8.04 18.80 21.95
N VAL A 31 -8.34 19.41 20.81
CA VAL A 31 -9.07 18.74 19.75
C VAL A 31 -8.21 17.54 19.33
N SER A 32 -8.36 16.44 20.04
CA SER A 32 -7.94 15.15 19.54
C SER A 32 -8.82 14.90 18.33
N ALA A 33 -8.30 15.19 17.14
CA ALA A 33 -8.84 14.62 15.93
C ALA A 33 -8.92 13.13 16.20
N ASP A 34 -10.12 12.59 16.19
CA ASP A 34 -10.37 11.17 16.36
C ASP A 34 -9.62 10.42 15.26
N ARG A 35 -8.43 9.91 15.59
CA ARG A 35 -7.56 9.14 14.72
C ARG A 35 -7.90 7.66 14.76
N SER A 36 -8.91 7.27 15.54
CA SER A 36 -9.27 5.88 15.76
C SER A 36 -9.77 5.16 14.48
N GLY A 37 -10.31 5.91 13.52
CA GLY A 37 -10.75 5.33 12.24
C GLY A 37 -9.63 4.95 11.27
N VAL A 38 -8.41 5.49 11.47
CA VAL A 38 -7.27 5.28 10.55
C VAL A 38 -6.47 4.04 10.94
N GLU A 39 -6.35 3.76 12.22
CA GLU A 39 -5.64 2.56 12.72
C GLU A 39 -6.42 1.27 12.44
N ALA A 40 -7.75 1.33 12.39
CA ALA A 40 -8.58 0.18 12.09
C ALA A 40 -8.32 -0.42 10.70
N TYR A 41 -7.87 0.37 9.74
CA TYR A 41 -7.55 -0.10 8.38
C TYR A 41 -6.24 -0.89 8.28
N GLU A 42 -5.30 -0.69 9.19
CA GLU A 42 -4.02 -1.43 9.21
C GLU A 42 -3.94 -2.48 10.32
N GLN A 43 -4.79 -2.37 11.33
CA GLN A 43 -4.83 -3.30 12.47
C GLN A 43 -5.93 -4.36 12.34
N ASN A 44 -6.63 -4.43 11.21
CA ASN A 44 -7.64 -5.47 11.04
C ASN A 44 -7.00 -6.84 11.09
N ASP A 45 -7.01 -7.28 12.31
CA ASP A 45 -7.12 -8.63 12.78
C ASP A 45 -6.11 -9.62 12.18
N THR A 46 -4.99 -9.74 12.88
CA THR A 46 -4.01 -10.82 12.68
C THR A 46 -4.63 -12.22 12.82
N THR A 47 -5.92 -12.32 13.11
CA THR A 47 -6.68 -13.56 13.23
C THR A 47 -7.44 -13.92 11.94
N LEU A 48 -7.44 -13.06 10.90
CA LEU A 48 -8.10 -13.38 9.64
C LEU A 48 -7.39 -14.56 8.97
N SER A 49 -8.17 -15.56 8.58
CA SER A 49 -7.66 -16.70 7.82
C SER A 49 -6.98 -16.28 6.51
N GLY A 50 -7.32 -15.12 5.95
CA GLY A 50 -6.66 -14.52 4.80
C GLY A 50 -5.19 -14.16 5.03
N GLU A 51 -4.83 -13.63 6.21
CA GLU A 51 -3.42 -13.40 6.58
C GLU A 51 -2.68 -14.71 6.80
N GLN A 52 -3.34 -15.71 7.42
CA GLN A 52 -2.75 -17.03 7.60
C GLN A 52 -2.51 -17.69 6.24
N ASN A 53 -3.49 -17.63 5.32
CA ASN A 53 -3.33 -18.13 3.96
C ASN A 53 -2.17 -17.44 3.22
N ASN A 54 -1.96 -16.13 3.46
CA ASN A 54 -0.78 -15.43 2.93
C ASN A 54 0.53 -15.93 3.55
N LYS A 55 0.57 -16.19 4.86
CA LYS A 55 1.77 -16.73 5.53
C LYS A 55 2.12 -18.12 5.01
N ASP A 56 1.14 -18.98 4.89
CA ASP A 56 1.27 -20.40 4.53
C ASP A 56 1.39 -20.64 3.02
N PHE A 57 1.23 -19.57 2.22
CA PHE A 57 1.32 -19.72 0.77
C PHE A 57 2.71 -20.20 0.34
N VAL A 58 2.74 -21.33 -0.36
CA VAL A 58 3.95 -21.94 -0.90
C VAL A 58 3.99 -21.74 -2.41
N ASN A 59 5.10 -21.24 -2.91
CA ASN A 59 5.33 -21.10 -4.35
C ASN A 59 5.32 -22.48 -5.02
N LYS A 60 4.63 -22.61 -6.16
CA LYS A 60 4.59 -23.83 -6.96
C LYS A 60 5.86 -24.04 -7.79
N LEU A 61 6.63 -22.99 -8.00
CA LEU A 61 7.89 -22.97 -8.74
C LEU A 61 9.00 -22.49 -7.81
N ASP A 62 10.18 -23.07 -7.96
CA ASP A 62 11.41 -22.48 -7.38
C ASP A 62 11.80 -21.19 -8.11
N ASP A 63 12.75 -20.45 -7.58
CA ASP A 63 13.13 -19.13 -8.10
C ASP A 63 13.62 -19.18 -9.57
N LYS A 64 14.33 -20.23 -9.98
CA LYS A 64 14.83 -20.37 -11.36
C LYS A 64 13.70 -20.68 -12.34
N ALA A 65 12.83 -21.61 -11.97
CA ALA A 65 11.66 -21.97 -12.77
C ALA A 65 10.68 -20.81 -12.86
N LEU A 66 10.49 -20.06 -11.74
CA LEU A 66 9.66 -18.88 -11.71
C LEU A 66 10.23 -17.78 -12.63
N LEU A 67 11.53 -17.50 -12.55
CA LEU A 67 12.19 -16.53 -13.43
C LEU A 67 12.06 -16.91 -14.90
N SER A 68 12.27 -18.19 -15.24
CA SER A 68 12.08 -18.67 -16.62
C SER A 68 10.64 -18.44 -17.08
N ALA A 69 9.65 -18.82 -16.27
CA ALA A 69 8.24 -18.65 -16.60
C ALA A 69 7.86 -17.16 -16.78
N LEU A 70 8.39 -16.28 -15.93
CA LEU A 70 8.15 -14.84 -16.06
C LEU A 70 8.83 -14.24 -17.29
N ARG A 71 10.01 -14.74 -17.70
CA ARG A 71 10.70 -14.32 -18.94
C ARG A 71 9.95 -14.79 -20.18
N ASP A 72 9.32 -15.95 -20.14
CA ASP A 72 8.47 -16.47 -21.23
C ASP A 72 7.18 -15.66 -21.38
N GLY A 73 6.76 -14.94 -20.34
CA GLY A 73 5.53 -14.14 -20.32
C GLY A 73 4.27 -14.97 -20.08
N GLY A 74 3.11 -14.36 -20.36
CA GLY A 74 1.80 -15.01 -20.25
C GLY A 74 1.22 -15.07 -18.84
N HIS A 75 1.82 -14.36 -17.88
CA HIS A 75 1.33 -14.27 -16.51
C HIS A 75 0.69 -12.92 -16.20
N VAL A 76 -0.27 -12.94 -15.29
CA VAL A 76 -0.79 -11.72 -14.64
C VAL A 76 -0.11 -11.62 -13.28
N ILE A 77 0.46 -10.47 -12.96
CA ILE A 77 1.11 -10.19 -11.69
C ILE A 77 0.29 -9.15 -10.93
N TYR A 78 -0.37 -9.57 -9.84
CA TYR A 78 -1.05 -8.65 -8.95
C TYR A 78 -0.08 -8.10 -7.92
N LEU A 79 0.17 -6.80 -7.95
CA LEU A 79 1.05 -6.07 -7.04
C LEU A 79 0.21 -5.22 -6.11
N ARG A 80 0.22 -5.51 -4.81
CA ARG A 80 -0.31 -4.57 -3.81
C ARG A 80 0.56 -3.31 -3.81
N HIS A 81 -0.06 -2.12 -3.76
CA HIS A 81 0.69 -0.87 -3.64
C HIS A 81 1.76 -0.95 -2.54
N THR A 82 2.84 -0.20 -2.68
CA THR A 82 3.93 -0.17 -1.71
C THR A 82 3.58 0.64 -0.46
N LYS A 83 4.48 0.66 0.53
CA LYS A 83 4.25 1.22 1.86
C LYS A 83 3.70 2.65 1.83
N THR A 84 2.76 2.90 2.73
CA THR A 84 2.09 4.19 2.88
C THR A 84 2.46 4.86 4.20
N VAL A 85 2.15 6.15 4.33
CA VAL A 85 2.31 6.89 5.57
C VAL A 85 1.32 6.32 6.59
N LYS A 86 1.82 5.84 7.74
CA LYS A 86 0.99 5.13 8.74
C LYS A 86 -0.02 6.04 9.46
N ASP A 87 0.37 7.30 9.68
CA ASP A 87 -0.39 8.21 10.53
C ASP A 87 -1.44 9.01 9.75
N TRP A 88 -1.75 8.59 8.52
CA TRP A 88 -2.68 9.31 7.68
C TRP A 88 -3.53 8.36 6.82
N GLY A 89 -4.83 8.50 6.89
CA GLY A 89 -5.80 7.72 6.12
C GLY A 89 -6.40 8.48 4.95
N ASP A 90 -7.26 7.82 4.21
CA ASP A 90 -8.10 8.49 3.22
C ASP A 90 -9.12 9.37 3.96
N GLN A 91 -9.39 10.57 3.44
CA GLN A 91 -10.29 11.51 4.08
C GLN A 91 -11.75 11.02 4.03
N VAL A 92 -12.44 11.19 5.15
CA VAL A 92 -13.88 10.93 5.27
C VAL A 92 -14.67 12.23 5.15
N SER A 93 -14.10 13.35 5.64
CA SER A 93 -14.71 14.68 5.56
C SER A 93 -13.63 15.76 5.36
N PRO A 94 -13.62 16.54 4.26
CA PRO A 94 -14.47 16.32 3.07
C PRO A 94 -14.26 14.92 2.48
N ALA A 95 -15.22 14.46 1.69
CA ALA A 95 -15.18 13.12 1.10
C ALA A 95 -13.91 12.94 0.25
N LEU A 96 -13.43 11.70 0.22
CA LEU A 96 -12.34 11.25 -0.64
C LEU A 96 -12.58 11.67 -2.10
N ASP A 97 -11.60 12.36 -2.69
CA ASP A 97 -11.56 12.65 -4.12
C ASP A 97 -10.39 11.88 -4.76
N LEU A 98 -10.72 10.98 -5.69
CA LEU A 98 -9.72 10.18 -6.41
C LEU A 98 -8.86 11.02 -7.36
N ASN A 99 -9.25 12.27 -7.65
CA ASN A 99 -8.45 13.20 -8.46
C ASN A 99 -7.53 14.08 -7.60
N ASP A 100 -7.70 14.10 -6.28
CA ASP A 100 -6.86 14.85 -5.35
C ASP A 100 -6.13 13.92 -4.37
N CYS A 101 -4.84 13.72 -4.60
CA CYS A 101 -4.00 12.91 -3.72
C CYS A 101 -3.85 13.47 -2.30
N ASN A 102 -4.22 14.75 -2.06
CA ASN A 102 -4.18 15.30 -0.72
C ASN A 102 -5.33 14.79 0.15
N THR A 103 -6.38 14.25 -0.45
CA THR A 103 -7.50 13.61 0.24
C THR A 103 -7.28 12.13 0.50
N GLN A 104 -6.14 11.56 0.04
CA GLN A 104 -5.88 10.14 0.03
C GLN A 104 -4.65 9.77 0.85
N ARG A 105 -4.62 8.57 1.40
CA ARG A 105 -3.43 7.99 2.00
C ARG A 105 -2.33 7.82 0.94
N ARG A 106 -1.16 8.41 1.20
CA ARG A 106 -0.07 8.51 0.23
C ARG A 106 1.05 7.51 0.52
N LEU A 107 1.86 7.23 -0.49
CA LEU A 107 3.09 6.47 -0.32
C LEU A 107 4.04 7.18 0.65
N SER A 108 4.65 6.42 1.55
CA SER A 108 5.77 6.88 2.37
C SER A 108 7.04 7.04 1.51
N THR A 109 8.07 7.68 2.08
CA THR A 109 9.39 7.75 1.44
C THR A 109 9.95 6.35 1.18
N GLU A 110 9.78 5.43 2.13
CA GLU A 110 10.17 4.03 1.99
C GLU A 110 9.37 3.34 0.88
N GLY A 111 8.04 3.54 0.84
CA GLY A 111 7.20 2.95 -0.21
C GLY A 111 7.57 3.43 -1.61
N LYS A 112 7.94 4.70 -1.76
CA LYS A 112 8.45 5.22 -3.04
C LYS A 112 9.78 4.56 -3.45
N ALA A 113 10.65 4.29 -2.48
CA ALA A 113 11.90 3.56 -2.72
C ALA A 113 11.61 2.09 -3.08
N ASP A 114 10.73 1.42 -2.34
CA ASP A 114 10.32 0.03 -2.61
C ASP A 114 9.75 -0.12 -4.04
N ALA A 115 8.91 0.82 -4.50
CA ALA A 115 8.35 0.77 -5.84
C ALA A 115 9.45 0.84 -6.94
N LYS A 116 10.45 1.70 -6.77
CA LYS A 116 11.60 1.78 -7.68
C LYS A 116 12.42 0.50 -7.68
N VAL A 117 12.71 -0.04 -6.49
CA VAL A 117 13.47 -1.28 -6.30
C VAL A 117 12.76 -2.47 -6.98
N ILE A 118 11.43 -2.53 -6.87
CA ILE A 118 10.61 -3.54 -7.58
C ILE A 118 10.79 -3.40 -9.09
N GLY A 119 10.63 -2.21 -9.64
CA GLY A 119 10.77 -1.96 -11.07
C GLY A 119 12.18 -2.25 -11.60
N GLU A 120 13.21 -1.84 -10.88
CA GLU A 120 14.61 -2.13 -11.20
C GLU A 120 14.88 -3.64 -11.19
N GLY A 121 14.34 -4.38 -10.19
CA GLY A 121 14.46 -5.82 -10.10
C GLY A 121 13.76 -6.54 -11.27
N ILE A 122 12.55 -6.15 -11.63
CA ILE A 122 11.82 -6.69 -12.79
C ILE A 122 12.60 -6.45 -14.08
N LYS A 123 13.09 -5.24 -14.29
CA LYS A 123 13.91 -4.88 -15.44
C LYS A 123 15.24 -5.63 -15.47
N GLY A 124 15.95 -5.68 -14.34
CA GLY A 124 17.24 -6.39 -14.20
C GLY A 124 17.11 -7.89 -14.42
N ALA A 125 15.98 -8.47 -14.02
CA ALA A 125 15.65 -9.88 -14.26
C ALA A 125 15.27 -10.19 -15.71
N GLY A 126 15.13 -9.18 -16.58
CA GLY A 126 14.74 -9.35 -17.99
C GLY A 126 13.30 -9.85 -18.16
N ILE A 127 12.42 -9.51 -17.21
CA ILE A 127 11.01 -9.90 -17.25
C ILE A 127 10.25 -8.94 -18.18
N PRO A 128 9.62 -9.44 -19.27
CA PRO A 128 8.91 -8.58 -20.22
C PRO A 128 7.61 -8.04 -19.60
N VAL A 129 7.51 -6.71 -19.57
CA VAL A 129 6.34 -5.96 -19.09
C VAL A 129 5.45 -5.63 -20.28
N GLY A 130 4.19 -6.03 -20.21
CA GLY A 130 3.12 -5.64 -21.12
C GLY A 130 2.27 -4.52 -20.52
N ASP A 131 0.96 -4.77 -20.41
CA ASP A 131 0.05 -3.82 -19.80
C ASP A 131 0.33 -3.66 -18.31
N VAL A 132 0.35 -2.41 -17.86
CA VAL A 132 0.34 -2.03 -16.44
C VAL A 132 -0.98 -1.33 -16.15
N ILE A 133 -1.82 -1.98 -15.35
CA ILE A 133 -3.17 -1.53 -15.01
C ILE A 133 -3.21 -1.22 -13.51
N SER A 134 -3.61 -0.02 -13.15
CA SER A 134 -3.64 0.42 -11.76
C SER A 134 -5.03 0.84 -11.32
N SER A 135 -5.30 0.69 -10.03
CA SER A 135 -6.40 1.39 -9.35
C SER A 135 -6.28 2.90 -9.55
N ASP A 136 -7.43 3.62 -9.45
CA ASP A 136 -7.48 5.08 -9.51
C ASP A 136 -6.88 5.75 -8.27
N TYR A 137 -6.67 5.02 -7.17
CA TYR A 137 -6.09 5.55 -5.94
C TYR A 137 -4.63 5.95 -6.13
N CYS A 138 -4.26 7.12 -5.58
CA CYS A 138 -2.91 7.68 -5.72
C CYS A 138 -1.80 6.72 -5.27
N ARG A 139 -1.99 5.99 -4.17
CA ARG A 139 -0.99 5.02 -3.69
C ARG A 139 -0.73 3.88 -4.68
N ALA A 140 -1.76 3.47 -5.42
CA ALA A 140 -1.62 2.40 -6.41
C ALA A 140 -0.95 2.92 -7.69
N TYR A 141 -1.50 3.96 -8.31
CA TYR A 141 -0.90 4.43 -9.56
C TYR A 141 0.49 5.08 -9.37
N ASN A 142 0.78 5.69 -8.22
CA ASN A 142 2.15 6.15 -7.93
C ASN A 142 3.12 4.97 -7.75
N THR A 143 2.66 3.81 -7.25
CA THR A 143 3.47 2.59 -7.24
C THR A 143 3.73 2.13 -8.67
N ALA A 144 2.71 2.11 -9.53
CA ALA A 144 2.84 1.74 -10.93
C ALA A 144 3.77 2.68 -11.70
N ASP A 145 3.61 3.98 -11.52
CA ASP A 145 4.45 5.01 -12.15
C ASP A 145 5.93 4.87 -11.76
N LEU A 146 6.21 4.72 -10.46
CA LEU A 146 7.57 4.60 -9.95
C LEU A 146 8.24 3.28 -10.35
N ALA A 147 7.49 2.19 -10.51
CA ALA A 147 8.04 0.90 -10.89
C ALA A 147 8.18 0.73 -12.41
N PHE A 148 7.24 1.25 -13.19
CA PHE A 148 7.14 0.95 -14.62
C PHE A 148 7.22 2.18 -15.53
N GLY A 149 7.00 3.39 -15.01
CA GLY A 149 6.99 4.65 -15.78
C GLY A 149 5.76 4.84 -16.67
N THR A 150 4.89 3.85 -16.77
CA THR A 150 3.66 3.88 -17.57
C THR A 150 2.57 3.03 -16.92
N TYR A 151 1.31 3.42 -17.07
CA TYR A 151 0.16 2.67 -16.58
C TYR A 151 -1.13 3.19 -17.19
N THR A 152 -2.19 2.37 -17.12
CA THR A 152 -3.58 2.79 -17.35
C THR A 152 -4.37 2.60 -16.07
N LYS A 153 -5.36 3.48 -15.83
CA LYS A 153 -6.24 3.37 -14.66
C LYS A 153 -7.44 2.48 -14.95
N ASN A 154 -7.86 1.70 -13.96
CA ASN A 154 -9.05 0.87 -14.05
C ASN A 154 -9.75 0.77 -12.68
N SER A 155 -10.94 1.33 -12.59
CA SER A 155 -11.73 1.37 -11.35
C SER A 155 -12.11 -0.01 -10.80
N LYS A 156 -12.01 -1.07 -11.59
CA LYS A 156 -12.19 -2.46 -11.11
C LYS A 156 -11.19 -2.86 -10.02
N LEU A 157 -10.04 -2.19 -9.97
CA LEU A 157 -9.00 -2.40 -8.95
C LEU A 157 -9.17 -1.47 -7.74
N ASN A 158 -10.18 -0.58 -7.74
CA ASN A 158 -10.37 0.35 -6.65
C ASN A 158 -10.78 -0.36 -5.37
N PHE A 159 -10.30 0.21 -4.27
CA PHE A 159 -10.75 -0.12 -2.94
C PHE A 159 -12.18 0.42 -2.74
N LEU A 160 -13.03 -0.36 -2.08
CA LEU A 160 -14.32 0.13 -1.59
C LEU A 160 -14.11 0.81 -0.23
N PRO A 161 -14.75 1.95 0.03
CA PRO A 161 -14.62 2.61 1.33
C PRO A 161 -15.44 1.85 2.38
N CYS A 162 -14.96 0.70 2.82
CA CYS A 162 -15.53 -0.06 3.93
C CYS A 162 -14.56 -0.08 5.11
N VAL A 163 -15.05 0.19 6.31
CA VAL A 163 -14.28 0.01 7.56
C VAL A 163 -14.19 -1.48 7.91
N GLU A 164 -15.30 -2.19 7.71
CA GLU A 164 -15.39 -3.64 7.77
C GLU A 164 -16.11 -4.09 6.50
N CYS A 165 -15.36 -4.70 5.56
CA CYS A 165 -15.96 -5.19 4.34
C CYS A 165 -16.89 -6.37 4.63
N THR A 166 -18.10 -6.33 4.08
CA THR A 166 -19.09 -7.40 4.18
C THR A 166 -18.76 -8.54 3.21
N PRO A 167 -19.35 -9.73 3.38
CA PRO A 167 -19.24 -10.80 2.41
C PRO A 167 -19.67 -10.39 0.99
N GLU A 168 -20.65 -9.49 0.88
CA GLU A 168 -21.14 -8.94 -0.38
C GLU A 168 -20.09 -8.05 -1.05
N ASP A 169 -19.36 -7.23 -0.28
CA ASP A 169 -18.25 -6.42 -0.77
C ASP A 169 -17.13 -7.30 -1.35
N TYR A 170 -16.76 -8.37 -0.65
CA TYR A 170 -15.79 -9.33 -1.17
C TYR A 170 -16.26 -10.06 -2.43
N LYS A 171 -17.54 -10.37 -2.54
CA LYS A 171 -18.13 -10.93 -3.76
C LYS A 171 -18.11 -9.93 -4.91
N GLU A 172 -18.33 -8.65 -4.63
CA GLU A 172 -18.18 -7.59 -5.62
C GLU A 172 -16.73 -7.50 -6.11
N TYR A 173 -15.74 -7.52 -5.21
CA TYR A 173 -14.34 -7.59 -5.59
C TYR A 173 -14.04 -8.80 -6.47
N ALA A 174 -14.51 -10.01 -6.09
CA ALA A 174 -14.34 -11.20 -6.91
C ALA A 174 -14.90 -11.01 -8.31
N THR A 175 -16.11 -10.47 -8.43
CA THR A 175 -16.80 -10.28 -9.70
C THR A 175 -16.07 -9.31 -10.63
N ARG A 176 -15.60 -8.17 -10.13
CA ARG A 176 -15.00 -7.14 -10.96
C ARG A 176 -13.52 -7.36 -11.25
N VAL A 177 -12.78 -8.07 -10.37
CA VAL A 177 -11.33 -8.30 -10.53
C VAL A 177 -11.01 -9.59 -11.27
N SER A 178 -11.85 -10.65 -11.17
CA SER A 178 -11.62 -11.92 -11.86
C SER A 178 -11.38 -11.79 -13.37
N PRO A 179 -12.09 -10.95 -14.13
CA PRO A 179 -11.81 -10.78 -15.55
C PRO A 179 -10.39 -10.25 -15.83
N LEU A 180 -9.84 -9.40 -14.95
CA LEU A 180 -8.47 -8.89 -15.07
C LEU A 180 -7.44 -9.98 -14.74
N MET A 181 -7.71 -10.78 -13.69
CA MET A 181 -6.83 -11.88 -13.27
C MET A 181 -6.77 -13.04 -14.28
N SER A 182 -7.84 -13.21 -15.06
CA SER A 182 -7.98 -14.32 -16.02
C SER A 182 -7.70 -13.95 -17.47
N ALA A 183 -7.48 -12.65 -17.75
CA ALA A 183 -7.17 -12.17 -19.09
C ALA A 183 -5.78 -12.62 -19.52
N LYS A 184 -5.66 -13.14 -20.74
CA LYS A 184 -4.35 -13.50 -21.32
C LYS A 184 -3.58 -12.22 -21.64
N PRO A 185 -2.34 -12.09 -21.14
CA PRO A 185 -1.44 -11.02 -21.57
C PRO A 185 -1.12 -11.10 -23.07
N GLU A 186 -0.58 -10.02 -23.61
CA GLU A 186 0.05 -10.03 -24.93
C GLU A 186 1.13 -11.11 -24.99
N ALA A 187 1.24 -11.78 -26.14
CA ALA A 187 2.19 -12.88 -26.32
C ALA A 187 3.64 -12.46 -25.97
N GLY A 188 4.29 -13.25 -25.13
CA GLY A 188 5.65 -12.97 -24.66
C GLY A 188 5.76 -11.85 -23.63
N LYS A 189 4.65 -11.33 -23.11
CA LYS A 189 4.63 -10.28 -22.07
C LYS A 189 3.82 -10.73 -20.86
N ASN A 190 4.00 -10.02 -19.75
CA ASN A 190 3.20 -10.16 -18.53
C ASN A 190 2.37 -8.90 -18.29
N THR A 191 1.16 -9.06 -17.78
CA THR A 191 0.31 -7.96 -17.34
C THR A 191 0.52 -7.72 -15.85
N PHE A 192 0.69 -6.45 -15.45
CA PHE A 192 0.79 -6.06 -14.06
C PHE A 192 -0.48 -5.35 -13.61
N LEU A 193 -1.11 -5.83 -12.54
CA LEU A 193 -2.26 -5.22 -11.89
C LEU A 193 -1.78 -4.60 -10.58
N VAL A 194 -1.87 -3.28 -10.43
CA VAL A 194 -1.45 -2.60 -9.21
C VAL A 194 -2.69 -2.15 -8.43
N GLY A 195 -2.91 -2.77 -7.28
CA GLY A 195 -4.15 -2.60 -6.51
C GLY A 195 -3.92 -2.63 -5.00
N HIS A 196 -4.92 -3.13 -4.30
CA HIS A 196 -5.04 -3.11 -2.86
C HIS A 196 -5.20 -4.52 -2.29
N ASP A 197 -5.24 -4.62 -0.97
CA ASP A 197 -5.44 -5.86 -0.20
C ASP A 197 -6.82 -6.49 -0.43
N ASP A 198 -7.91 -5.79 -0.07
CA ASP A 198 -9.26 -6.36 -0.11
C ASP A 198 -9.71 -6.81 -1.51
N PRO A 199 -9.44 -6.05 -2.61
CA PRO A 199 -9.71 -6.55 -3.95
C PRO A 199 -8.99 -7.87 -4.27
N PHE A 200 -7.75 -8.03 -3.80
CA PHE A 200 -7.03 -9.30 -3.99
C PHE A 200 -7.56 -10.39 -3.09
N GLN A 201 -7.87 -10.09 -1.84
CA GLN A 201 -8.48 -11.04 -0.92
C GLN A 201 -9.81 -11.54 -1.49
N GLY A 202 -10.70 -10.65 -1.89
CA GLY A 202 -12.00 -11.01 -2.46
C GLY A 202 -11.88 -11.88 -3.71
N VAL A 203 -11.00 -11.53 -4.65
CA VAL A 203 -10.84 -12.32 -5.89
C VAL A 203 -10.20 -13.68 -5.64
N THR A 204 -9.48 -13.88 -4.54
CA THR A 204 -8.85 -15.17 -4.20
C THR A 204 -9.74 -16.07 -3.35
N MET A 205 -10.83 -15.58 -2.75
CA MET A 205 -11.77 -16.41 -1.99
C MET A 205 -12.31 -17.62 -2.73
N PRO A 206 -12.66 -17.54 -4.03
CA PRO A 206 -13.11 -18.73 -4.76
C PRO A 206 -12.04 -19.79 -5.03
N VAL A 207 -10.75 -19.42 -4.99
CA VAL A 207 -9.62 -20.31 -5.32
C VAL A 207 -8.81 -20.73 -4.11
N VAL A 208 -8.92 -20.01 -3.00
CA VAL A 208 -8.33 -20.36 -1.72
C VAL A 208 -9.46 -20.48 -0.69
N PRO A 209 -9.70 -21.67 -0.14
CA PRO A 209 -10.77 -21.90 0.82
C PRO A 209 -10.71 -20.93 2.01
N ALA A 210 -11.86 -20.69 2.61
CA ALA A 210 -12.08 -19.74 3.70
C ALA A 210 -12.00 -18.29 3.19
N GLU A 211 -11.11 -17.44 3.69
CA GLU A 211 -11.15 -15.99 3.50
C GLU A 211 -10.20 -15.45 2.41
N GLY A 212 -9.81 -16.30 1.45
CA GLY A 212 -8.89 -15.88 0.39
C GLY A 212 -7.49 -15.58 0.92
N ILE A 213 -6.78 -14.67 0.26
CA ILE A 213 -5.43 -14.25 0.68
C ILE A 213 -5.41 -12.74 0.93
N TYR A 214 -5.09 -12.34 2.17
CA TYR A 214 -4.75 -10.96 2.48
C TYR A 214 -3.27 -10.71 2.13
N PRO A 215 -2.97 -9.94 1.05
CA PRO A 215 -1.62 -9.83 0.50
C PRO A 215 -0.74 -8.92 1.36
N ALA A 216 0.12 -9.49 2.18
CA ALA A 216 1.07 -8.80 3.03
C ALA A 216 2.52 -9.30 2.81
N PRO A 217 3.54 -8.43 2.96
CA PRO A 217 3.47 -6.99 3.24
C PRO A 217 3.03 -6.14 2.05
N MET A 218 2.82 -4.82 2.24
CA MET A 218 2.64 -3.88 1.13
C MET A 218 3.81 -3.99 0.15
N GLY A 219 3.50 -3.95 -1.16
CA GLY A 219 4.46 -4.21 -2.22
C GLY A 219 4.69 -5.70 -2.54
N VAL A 220 3.98 -6.61 -1.87
CA VAL A 220 3.97 -8.03 -2.26
C VAL A 220 3.28 -8.21 -3.61
N ALA A 221 3.80 -9.10 -4.42
CA ALA A 221 3.19 -9.49 -5.69
C ALA A 221 2.79 -10.96 -5.68
N TYR A 222 1.69 -11.27 -6.37
CA TYR A 222 1.26 -12.63 -6.65
C TYR A 222 1.29 -12.87 -8.15
N VAL A 223 2.00 -13.90 -8.56
CA VAL A 223 2.07 -14.36 -9.95
C VAL A 223 0.91 -15.33 -10.19
N VAL A 224 0.18 -15.05 -11.25
CA VAL A 224 -1.06 -15.73 -11.60
C VAL A 224 -0.97 -16.25 -13.03
N LYS A 225 -1.35 -17.50 -13.22
CA LYS A 225 -1.55 -18.11 -14.54
C LYS A 225 -3.02 -17.90 -14.93
N PRO A 226 -3.32 -17.08 -15.95
CA PRO A 226 -4.68 -16.89 -16.42
C PRO A 226 -5.18 -18.13 -17.15
N LEU A 227 -6.43 -18.53 -16.87
CA LEU A 227 -7.08 -19.69 -17.49
C LEU A 227 -8.27 -19.31 -18.37
N GLY A 228 -8.61 -18.00 -18.43
CA GLY A 228 -9.80 -17.50 -19.11
C GLY A 228 -11.08 -17.62 -18.28
N ASP A 229 -12.15 -16.99 -18.74
CA ASP A 229 -13.51 -17.11 -18.16
C ASP A 229 -13.57 -16.85 -16.64
N GLY A 230 -12.84 -15.85 -16.16
CA GLY A 230 -12.76 -15.51 -14.74
C GLY A 230 -11.92 -16.47 -13.90
N LYS A 231 -11.32 -17.51 -14.51
CA LYS A 231 -10.53 -18.52 -13.81
C LYS A 231 -9.04 -18.23 -13.91
N PHE A 232 -8.33 -18.51 -12.85
CA PHE A 232 -6.88 -18.35 -12.77
C PHE A 232 -6.29 -19.28 -11.72
N GLU A 233 -4.98 -19.43 -11.74
CA GLU A 233 -4.21 -20.24 -10.80
C GLU A 233 -3.13 -19.38 -10.16
N LEU A 234 -3.02 -19.42 -8.83
CA LEU A 234 -1.93 -18.79 -8.10
C LEU A 234 -0.65 -19.64 -8.25
N VAL A 235 0.43 -19.01 -8.70
CA VAL A 235 1.70 -19.70 -9.02
C VAL A 235 2.77 -19.40 -7.98
N ALA A 236 2.97 -18.12 -7.66
CA ALA A 236 4.01 -17.69 -6.74
C ALA A 236 3.64 -16.39 -6.04
N LYS A 237 4.28 -16.18 -4.89
CA LYS A 237 4.30 -14.93 -4.13
C LYS A 237 5.73 -14.39 -4.14
N ILE A 238 5.91 -13.10 -4.47
CA ILE A 238 7.19 -12.43 -4.53
C ILE A 238 7.14 -11.21 -3.59
N LYS A 239 8.01 -11.19 -2.58
CA LYS A 239 8.13 -10.03 -1.68
C LYS A 239 8.92 -8.88 -2.36
N PRO A 240 8.78 -7.63 -1.92
CA PRO A 240 9.42 -6.48 -2.57
C PRO A 240 10.94 -6.65 -2.83
N ASN A 241 11.66 -7.19 -1.85
CA ASN A 241 13.11 -7.40 -1.94
C ASN A 241 13.54 -8.60 -2.79
N GLN A 242 12.63 -9.54 -3.09
CA GLN A 242 12.95 -10.74 -3.87
C GLN A 242 13.13 -10.45 -5.37
N TRP A 243 12.56 -9.36 -5.88
CA TRP A 243 12.75 -8.98 -7.28
C TRP A 243 14.22 -8.75 -7.64
N GLN A 244 14.99 -8.13 -6.73
CA GLN A 244 16.43 -7.95 -6.93
C GLN A 244 17.19 -9.29 -6.89
N SER A 245 16.78 -10.23 -6.04
CA SER A 245 17.38 -11.56 -5.99
C SER A 245 17.13 -12.34 -7.28
N LEU A 246 15.92 -12.26 -7.83
CA LEU A 246 15.60 -12.85 -9.15
C LEU A 246 16.46 -12.26 -10.28
N ALA A 247 16.81 -10.97 -10.19
CA ALA A 247 17.66 -10.32 -11.18
C ALA A 247 19.13 -10.80 -11.15
N GLN A 248 19.52 -11.54 -10.13
CA GLN A 248 20.88 -12.06 -9.95
C GLN A 248 21.02 -13.53 -10.38
N LEU A 249 19.91 -14.19 -10.78
CA LEU A 249 19.88 -15.55 -11.30
C LEU A 249 20.09 -15.59 -12.83
#